data_4e344c342ac47f474dd9601c43700111
#
_entry.id   4e344c342ac47f474dd9601c43700111
#
_cell.length_a   1.000
_cell.length_b   1.000
_cell.length_c   1.000
_cell.angle_alpha   90.00
_cell.angle_beta   90.00
_cell.angle_gamma   90.00
#
_symmetry.space_group_name_H-M   'P 1'
#
loop_
_entity.id
_entity.type
_entity.pdbx_description
1 polymer ?
#
loop_
_entity_poly.entity_id
_entity_poly.type
_entity_poly.pdbx_seq_one_letter_code
_entity_poly.pdbx_strand_id
1 'polypeptide(L)'
;MDNTITLIYNKSNTFGLQQDATVLKKVLGTTYKIRESDPLEPAAPCGIAIHLEVPSYSAMALASINILVINPEWWEEGWNPYLSKADLLVFKCDSDMKRFMAARPCHLGPCHLGPGEARPVNTQTIVIPWSSPVTVSLFKDPDHNKTCLWLLGGSKHKREAAEHILPMWQPEWPELHVYTTTSLPLLLEAEAKAKDNVKIHVKDLTADDRCSLQANSPCHLIFSASEALGLSSLEGQAAGAFLIGNSLPTYSERFSENNSVYLTPSTLVDNKAGVKDTFANMTVSDLNAAIEAYLASNVVTVKKSQQEAFIRGFAEFRDCVKGIIERYPTALSTPRPIKYLSDDELPNISVVTLLYNRRKFVDLAIHNLLATDYPKDKIEWVVVEDSDITEEQAADKVIKFGRESAPLSVSYIPVPSSFKIRNTIGMKRNTGIQRAQNDVILFMDDDDHYPPSSFRRRVSNLLTHSWKPRAVACTTIACYDLMKGTSAVNTPPWDLPLRQRISEATLCFYKSWWEAKGFPEVSMAEGEGFLEGRETDVVELQPQQIIVAMSHSKNSSSRRIPAGPSGKPSCFWGFPPEFLKWLHGLVDVEIE
;
A
#
# COMPACT_ATOMS: atom_id res chain seq x y z
N MET A 1 5.03 8.40 -28.09
CA MET A 1 4.26 8.66 -26.86
C MET A 1 4.25 7.38 -26.07
N ASP A 2 4.61 7.42 -24.81
CA ASP A 2 4.65 6.19 -23.98
C ASP A 2 3.25 5.95 -23.40
N ASN A 3 2.42 5.18 -24.12
CA ASN A 3 1.06 4.82 -23.70
C ASN A 3 1.08 3.74 -22.60
N THR A 4 1.91 3.96 -21.55
CA THR A 4 2.08 2.97 -20.48
C THR A 4 1.13 3.27 -19.31
N ILE A 5 0.34 2.26 -18.93
CA ILE A 5 -0.44 2.23 -17.69
C ILE A 5 0.30 1.35 -16.68
N THR A 6 0.42 1.80 -15.45
CA THR A 6 1.04 1.01 -14.38
C THR A 6 -0.04 0.38 -13.50
N LEU A 7 -0.06 -0.95 -13.42
CA LEU A 7 -0.86 -1.70 -12.46
C LEU A 7 -0.02 -1.97 -11.21
N ILE A 8 -0.55 -1.58 -10.06
CA ILE A 8 0.13 -1.70 -8.76
C ILE A 8 -0.70 -2.60 -7.87
N TYR A 9 -0.12 -3.72 -7.46
CA TYR A 9 -0.78 -4.70 -6.60
C TYR A 9 0.23 -5.62 -5.92
N ASN A 10 -0.14 -6.21 -4.80
CA ASN A 10 0.69 -7.20 -4.11
C ASN A 10 0.86 -8.45 -5.00
N LYS A 11 2.03 -8.57 -5.64
CA LYS A 11 2.36 -9.67 -6.57
C LYS A 11 2.46 -11.03 -5.88
N SER A 12 2.66 -11.06 -4.57
CA SER A 12 2.65 -12.30 -3.80
C SER A 12 1.24 -12.87 -3.56
N ASN A 13 0.20 -12.05 -3.77
CA ASN A 13 -1.18 -12.51 -3.75
C ASN A 13 -1.51 -13.23 -5.06
N THR A 14 -1.38 -14.56 -5.06
CA THR A 14 -1.62 -15.41 -6.23
C THR A 14 -3.11 -15.71 -6.48
N PHE A 15 -4.01 -15.10 -5.72
CA PHE A 15 -5.46 -15.32 -5.77
C PHE A 15 -6.20 -14.16 -6.45
N GLY A 16 -7.05 -13.45 -5.70
CA GLY A 16 -7.97 -12.44 -6.21
C GLY A 16 -7.28 -11.29 -6.96
N LEU A 17 -6.23 -10.69 -6.38
CA LEU A 17 -5.56 -9.54 -6.98
C LEU A 17 -4.85 -9.88 -8.29
N GLN A 18 -4.28 -11.08 -8.40
CA GLN A 18 -3.68 -11.52 -9.66
C GLN A 18 -4.73 -11.71 -10.76
N GLN A 19 -5.94 -12.16 -10.42
CA GLN A 19 -7.05 -12.26 -11.36
C GLN A 19 -7.54 -10.88 -11.79
N ASP A 20 -7.65 -9.94 -10.85
CA ASP A 20 -7.99 -8.55 -11.13
C ASP A 20 -6.96 -7.90 -12.08
N ALA A 21 -5.67 -8.09 -11.81
CA ALA A 21 -4.61 -7.62 -12.72
C ALA A 21 -4.69 -8.29 -14.11
N THR A 22 -4.99 -9.58 -14.14
CA THR A 22 -5.09 -10.34 -15.40
C THR A 22 -6.26 -9.88 -16.27
N VAL A 23 -7.44 -9.61 -15.68
CA VAL A 23 -8.59 -9.12 -16.46
C VAL A 23 -8.34 -7.70 -16.97
N LEU A 24 -7.69 -6.83 -16.19
CA LEU A 24 -7.31 -5.49 -16.64
C LEU A 24 -6.27 -5.56 -17.79
N LYS A 25 -5.27 -6.43 -17.68
CA LYS A 25 -4.29 -6.66 -18.76
C LYS A 25 -4.98 -7.17 -20.04
N LYS A 26 -5.95 -8.06 -19.92
CA LYS A 26 -6.73 -8.57 -21.06
C LYS A 26 -7.51 -7.46 -21.76
N VAL A 27 -8.06 -6.52 -21.01
CA VAL A 27 -8.87 -5.40 -21.55
C VAL A 27 -8.00 -4.27 -22.09
N LEU A 28 -7.00 -3.84 -21.32
CA LEU A 28 -6.20 -2.66 -21.63
C LEU A 28 -4.98 -2.97 -22.51
N GLY A 29 -4.42 -4.17 -22.40
CA GLY A 29 -3.21 -4.57 -23.12
C GLY A 29 -3.36 -4.63 -24.65
N THR A 30 -4.57 -4.56 -25.17
CA THR A 30 -4.83 -4.43 -26.61
C THR A 30 -4.51 -3.05 -27.17
N THR A 31 -4.49 -2.02 -26.30
CA THR A 31 -4.34 -0.61 -26.69
C THR A 31 -3.14 0.05 -26.01
N TYR A 32 -2.84 -0.37 -24.77
CA TYR A 32 -1.83 0.25 -23.91
C TYR A 32 -0.73 -0.74 -23.54
N LYS A 33 0.48 -0.23 -23.31
CA LYS A 33 1.54 -0.99 -22.69
C LYS A 33 1.28 -1.07 -21.18
N ILE A 34 1.24 -2.26 -20.62
CA ILE A 34 1.00 -2.47 -19.20
C ILE A 34 2.32 -2.76 -18.49
N ARG A 35 2.62 -1.97 -17.46
CA ARG A 35 3.70 -2.21 -16.50
C ARG A 35 3.09 -2.69 -15.19
N GLU A 36 3.64 -3.73 -14.58
CA GLU A 36 3.21 -4.24 -13.28
C GLU A 36 4.26 -3.89 -12.22
N SER A 37 3.82 -3.42 -11.06
CA SER A 37 4.67 -3.09 -9.93
C SER A 37 4.06 -3.60 -8.63
N ASP A 38 4.91 -3.98 -7.68
CA ASP A 38 4.48 -4.24 -6.31
C ASP A 38 4.39 -2.91 -5.53
N PRO A 39 3.46 -2.75 -4.56
CA PRO A 39 3.37 -1.53 -3.75
C PRO A 39 4.66 -1.15 -3.03
N LEU A 40 5.53 -2.13 -2.75
CA LEU A 40 6.81 -1.92 -2.06
C LEU A 40 8.00 -1.76 -3.02
N GLU A 41 7.81 -2.00 -4.32
CA GLU A 41 8.86 -1.77 -5.32
C GLU A 41 9.08 -0.26 -5.55
N PRO A 42 10.32 0.15 -5.90
CA PRO A 42 10.58 1.51 -6.32
C PRO A 42 9.67 1.93 -7.47
N ALA A 43 8.89 2.98 -7.27
CA ALA A 43 7.98 3.48 -8.28
C ALA A 43 8.74 4.31 -9.34
N ALA A 44 8.25 4.27 -10.57
CA ALA A 44 8.71 5.14 -11.65
C ALA A 44 7.58 6.08 -12.10
N PRO A 45 7.89 7.31 -12.56
CA PRO A 45 6.90 8.22 -13.10
C PRO A 45 6.03 7.53 -14.17
N CYS A 46 4.73 7.80 -14.13
CA CYS A 46 3.77 7.27 -15.11
C CYS A 46 2.58 8.22 -15.32
N GLY A 47 1.91 8.06 -16.45
CA GLY A 47 0.71 8.83 -16.75
C GLY A 47 -0.47 8.39 -15.88
N ILE A 48 -0.79 7.10 -15.91
CA ILE A 48 -1.89 6.52 -15.13
C ILE A 48 -1.36 5.36 -14.29
N ALA A 49 -1.65 5.41 -12.98
CA ALA A 49 -1.47 4.31 -12.05
C ALA A 49 -2.83 3.76 -11.62
N ILE A 50 -3.00 2.44 -11.72
CA ILE A 50 -4.17 1.73 -11.20
C ILE A 50 -3.69 0.90 -10.02
N HIS A 51 -4.14 1.27 -8.83
CA HIS A 51 -3.83 0.58 -7.59
C HIS A 51 -4.94 -0.43 -7.27
N LEU A 52 -4.59 -1.70 -7.18
CA LEU A 52 -5.53 -2.74 -6.80
C LEU A 52 -5.41 -3.01 -5.30
N GLU A 53 -6.43 -2.60 -4.55
CA GLU A 53 -6.56 -2.72 -3.10
C GLU A 53 -5.60 -1.80 -2.33
N VAL A 54 -4.31 -1.94 -2.51
CA VAL A 54 -3.27 -1.25 -1.74
C VAL A 54 -2.83 0.05 -2.42
N PRO A 55 -3.03 1.22 -1.79
CA PRO A 55 -2.46 2.46 -2.30
C PRO A 55 -0.93 2.45 -2.11
N SER A 56 -0.18 2.46 -3.20
CA SER A 56 1.27 2.68 -3.12
C SER A 56 1.57 4.16 -3.02
N TYR A 57 1.98 4.60 -1.87
CA TYR A 57 2.17 6.00 -1.51
C TYR A 57 3.14 6.72 -2.44
N SER A 58 4.30 6.12 -2.65
CA SER A 58 5.34 6.67 -3.51
C SER A 58 4.96 6.65 -5.00
N ALA A 59 4.21 5.64 -5.44
CA ALA A 59 3.73 5.57 -6.80
C ALA A 59 2.62 6.61 -7.07
N MET A 60 1.72 6.84 -6.11
CA MET A 60 0.69 7.88 -6.22
C MET A 60 1.30 9.26 -6.41
N ALA A 61 2.42 9.56 -5.76
CA ALA A 61 3.12 10.84 -5.90
C ALA A 61 3.74 11.02 -7.30
N LEU A 62 4.03 9.95 -8.01
CA LEU A 62 4.71 9.95 -9.32
C LEU A 62 3.76 9.76 -10.51
N ALA A 63 2.49 9.48 -10.26
CA ALA A 63 1.47 9.32 -11.30
C ALA A 63 0.76 10.66 -11.59
N SER A 64 0.39 10.87 -12.86
CA SER A 64 -0.46 12.01 -13.23
C SER A 64 -1.90 11.79 -12.80
N ILE A 65 -2.38 10.56 -12.92
CA ILE A 65 -3.72 10.11 -12.50
C ILE A 65 -3.58 8.86 -11.66
N ASN A 66 -4.26 8.85 -10.53
CA ASN A 66 -4.34 7.73 -9.61
C ASN A 66 -5.76 7.16 -9.58
N ILE A 67 -5.91 5.93 -10.04
CA ILE A 67 -7.16 5.17 -9.97
C ILE A 67 -6.98 4.11 -8.89
N LEU A 68 -7.85 4.12 -7.88
CA LEU A 68 -7.78 3.18 -6.77
C LEU A 68 -9.00 2.26 -6.79
N VAL A 69 -8.76 0.98 -7.01
CA VAL A 69 -9.79 -0.07 -6.97
C VAL A 69 -9.91 -0.58 -5.54
N ILE A 70 -11.04 -0.31 -4.91
CA ILE A 70 -11.28 -0.59 -3.49
C ILE A 70 -11.82 -2.01 -3.32
N ASN A 71 -11.19 -2.76 -2.39
CA ASN A 71 -11.73 -3.97 -1.79
C ASN A 71 -12.05 -3.66 -0.32
N PRO A 72 -13.28 -3.31 0.05
CA PRO A 72 -13.60 -2.81 1.39
C PRO A 72 -13.26 -3.79 2.51
N GLU A 73 -13.36 -5.10 2.25
CA GLU A 73 -13.09 -6.18 3.22
C GLU A 73 -11.63 -6.27 3.67
N TRP A 74 -10.69 -5.72 2.88
CA TRP A 74 -9.26 -5.71 3.14
C TRP A 74 -8.70 -4.31 3.38
N TRP A 75 -9.57 -3.29 3.48
CA TRP A 75 -9.14 -1.92 3.64
C TRP A 75 -8.62 -1.64 5.05
N GLU A 76 -7.39 -1.12 5.14
CA GLU A 76 -6.77 -0.71 6.39
C GLU A 76 -7.03 0.77 6.71
N GLU A 77 -7.29 1.09 7.97
CA GLU A 77 -7.56 2.47 8.41
C GLU A 77 -6.36 3.40 8.15
N GLY A 78 -5.14 2.87 8.20
CA GLY A 78 -3.91 3.59 7.89
C GLY A 78 -3.86 4.14 6.46
N TRP A 79 -4.68 3.63 5.55
CA TRP A 79 -4.75 4.09 4.15
C TRP A 79 -5.75 5.23 3.93
N ASN A 80 -6.58 5.56 4.91
CA ASN A 80 -7.60 6.61 4.76
C ASN A 80 -7.04 7.96 4.23
N PRO A 81 -5.88 8.47 4.66
CA PRO A 81 -5.32 9.72 4.13
C PRO A 81 -5.10 9.71 2.61
N TYR A 82 -4.89 8.54 2.01
CA TYR A 82 -4.60 8.40 0.57
C TYR A 82 -5.84 8.41 -0.32
N LEU A 83 -7.04 8.28 0.26
CA LEU A 83 -8.30 8.44 -0.49
C LEU A 83 -8.36 9.82 -1.16
N SER A 84 -7.89 10.87 -0.49
CA SER A 84 -7.81 12.24 -1.04
C SER A 84 -6.75 12.42 -2.13
N LYS A 85 -5.87 11.45 -2.32
CA LYS A 85 -4.81 11.45 -3.34
C LYS A 85 -5.21 10.69 -4.61
N ALA A 86 -6.30 9.90 -4.56
CA ALA A 86 -6.85 9.25 -5.73
C ALA A 86 -7.71 10.24 -6.55
N ASP A 87 -7.55 10.21 -7.86
CA ASP A 87 -8.40 10.99 -8.79
C ASP A 87 -9.73 10.25 -9.01
N LEU A 88 -9.72 8.91 -8.92
CA LEU A 88 -10.90 8.06 -9.07
C LEU A 88 -10.85 6.88 -8.11
N LEU A 89 -11.94 6.68 -7.35
CA LEU A 89 -12.19 5.47 -6.58
C LEU A 89 -13.15 4.57 -7.35
N VAL A 90 -12.74 3.33 -7.56
CA VAL A 90 -13.52 2.33 -8.28
C VAL A 90 -13.99 1.27 -7.30
N PHE A 91 -15.29 1.03 -7.29
CA PHE A 91 -15.94 -0.02 -6.50
C PHE A 91 -16.55 -1.08 -7.41
N LYS A 92 -16.71 -2.29 -6.88
CA LYS A 92 -17.25 -3.45 -7.59
C LYS A 92 -18.75 -3.67 -7.30
N CYS A 93 -19.29 -2.96 -6.29
CA CYS A 93 -20.65 -3.09 -5.78
C CYS A 93 -21.13 -1.73 -5.23
N ASP A 94 -22.38 -1.36 -5.48
CA ASP A 94 -22.95 -0.07 -5.06
C ASP A 94 -23.14 -0.01 -3.54
N SER A 95 -23.60 -1.07 -2.92
CA SER A 95 -23.76 -1.17 -1.47
C SER A 95 -22.43 -1.00 -0.73
N ASP A 96 -21.35 -1.60 -1.24
CA ASP A 96 -20.01 -1.46 -0.68
C ASP A 96 -19.49 -0.04 -0.81
N MET A 97 -19.71 0.60 -1.97
CA MET A 97 -19.36 2.00 -2.17
C MET A 97 -20.07 2.89 -1.14
N LYS A 98 -21.39 2.78 -1.03
CA LYS A 98 -22.19 3.60 -0.12
C LYS A 98 -21.73 3.45 1.34
N ARG A 99 -21.50 2.24 1.80
CA ARG A 99 -21.03 1.95 3.18
C ARG A 99 -19.63 2.45 3.42
N PHE A 100 -18.71 2.16 2.49
CA PHE A 100 -17.32 2.60 2.58
C PHE A 100 -17.22 4.11 2.69
N MET A 101 -17.98 4.84 1.85
CA MET A 101 -18.01 6.31 1.83
C MET A 101 -18.65 6.87 3.10
N ALA A 102 -19.75 6.29 3.58
CA ALA A 102 -20.43 6.72 4.81
C ALA A 102 -19.55 6.56 6.06
N ALA A 103 -18.71 5.54 6.11
CA ALA A 103 -17.78 5.31 7.22
C ALA A 103 -16.58 6.26 7.25
N ARG A 104 -16.31 7.02 6.17
CA ARG A 104 -15.08 7.83 6.00
C ARG A 104 -15.32 9.25 5.49
N PRO A 105 -16.29 10.00 6.03
CA PRO A 105 -16.66 11.32 5.50
C PRO A 105 -15.52 12.34 5.63
N CYS A 106 -14.72 12.25 6.70
CA CYS A 106 -13.63 13.21 6.97
C CYS A 106 -12.41 13.06 6.02
N HIS A 107 -12.25 11.93 5.37
CA HIS A 107 -11.14 11.68 4.44
C HIS A 107 -11.48 12.01 2.97
N LEU A 108 -12.74 12.28 2.68
CA LEU A 108 -13.29 12.54 1.35
C LEU A 108 -13.84 13.97 1.23
N GLY A 109 -13.92 14.70 2.36
CA GLY A 109 -14.29 16.10 2.40
C GLY A 109 -13.11 17.05 2.10
N PRO A 110 -13.36 18.37 2.04
CA PRO A 110 -12.30 19.36 1.84
C PRO A 110 -11.29 19.26 2.99
N CYS A 111 -10.04 18.92 2.67
CA CYS A 111 -8.95 18.97 3.63
C CYS A 111 -8.79 20.43 4.09
N HIS A 112 -8.87 20.69 5.38
CA HIS A 112 -8.56 21.99 5.96
C HIS A 112 -7.05 22.25 5.79
N LEU A 113 -6.71 22.88 4.70
CA LEU A 113 -5.53 23.72 4.61
C LEU A 113 -5.81 24.91 5.53
N GLY A 114 -4.82 25.42 6.25
CA GLY A 114 -4.98 26.48 7.24
C GLY A 114 -5.90 27.64 6.78
N PRO A 115 -6.19 28.62 7.63
CA PRO A 115 -7.26 29.58 7.39
C PRO A 115 -7.09 30.27 6.02
N GLY A 116 -7.90 29.86 5.05
CA GLY A 116 -8.00 30.47 3.71
C GLY A 116 -7.97 29.56 2.49
N GLU A 117 -7.55 28.29 2.58
CA GLU A 117 -7.48 27.42 1.40
C GLU A 117 -8.10 26.04 1.63
N ALA A 118 -9.34 25.85 1.21
CA ALA A 118 -9.92 24.52 1.04
C ALA A 118 -9.52 23.98 -0.35
N ARG A 119 -8.80 22.84 -0.41
CA ARG A 119 -8.72 22.08 -1.66
C ARG A 119 -10.08 21.44 -1.93
N PRO A 120 -10.69 21.66 -3.10
CA PRO A 120 -11.79 20.81 -3.51
C PRO A 120 -11.22 19.40 -3.68
N VAL A 121 -11.69 18.45 -2.86
CA VAL A 121 -11.40 17.03 -3.09
C VAL A 121 -12.24 16.63 -4.30
N ASN A 122 -11.62 16.59 -5.46
CA ASN A 122 -12.23 16.12 -6.71
C ASN A 122 -12.15 14.61 -6.87
N THR A 123 -12.07 13.86 -5.77
CA THR A 123 -12.07 12.39 -5.85
C THR A 123 -13.43 11.92 -6.35
N GLN A 124 -13.47 11.46 -7.58
CA GLN A 124 -14.66 10.87 -8.17
C GLN A 124 -14.81 9.42 -7.69
N THR A 125 -16.04 8.96 -7.56
CA THR A 125 -16.36 7.56 -7.27
C THR A 125 -17.19 6.97 -8.38
N ILE A 126 -16.94 5.70 -8.71
CA ILE A 126 -17.70 4.95 -9.70
C ILE A 126 -17.81 3.49 -9.28
N VAL A 127 -18.95 2.89 -9.56
CA VAL A 127 -19.14 1.43 -9.51
C VAL A 127 -19.03 0.89 -10.93
N ILE A 128 -18.25 -0.16 -11.10
CA ILE A 128 -18.15 -0.86 -12.39
C ILE A 128 -18.50 -2.34 -12.23
N PRO A 129 -19.19 -2.95 -13.21
CA PRO A 129 -19.55 -4.36 -13.16
C PRO A 129 -18.31 -5.23 -13.39
N TRP A 130 -17.51 -5.42 -12.32
CA TRP A 130 -16.23 -6.12 -12.40
C TRP A 130 -16.38 -7.53 -12.95
N SER A 131 -15.37 -8.03 -13.68
CA SER A 131 -15.42 -9.31 -14.36
C SER A 131 -14.20 -10.20 -14.05
N SER A 132 -14.20 -11.42 -14.60
CA SER A 132 -13.13 -12.41 -14.49
C SER A 132 -12.37 -12.54 -15.82
N PRO A 133 -11.08 -12.92 -15.80
CA PRO A 133 -10.30 -13.15 -17.02
C PRO A 133 -10.69 -14.41 -17.78
N VAL A 134 -11.49 -15.32 -17.21
CA VAL A 134 -11.93 -16.56 -17.87
C VAL A 134 -12.69 -16.29 -19.16
N THR A 135 -12.79 -17.29 -20.02
CA THR A 135 -13.56 -17.22 -21.26
C THR A 135 -14.51 -18.40 -21.36
N VAL A 136 -15.70 -18.15 -21.88
CA VAL A 136 -16.74 -19.19 -22.07
C VAL A 136 -16.23 -20.38 -22.87
N SER A 137 -15.36 -20.18 -23.85
CA SER A 137 -14.78 -21.23 -24.69
C SER A 137 -13.91 -22.26 -23.96
N LEU A 138 -13.51 -21.97 -22.70
CA LEU A 138 -12.77 -22.92 -21.85
C LEU A 138 -13.69 -24.03 -21.29
N PHE A 139 -15.00 -23.82 -21.29
CA PHE A 139 -15.96 -24.72 -20.68
C PHE A 139 -16.68 -25.60 -21.74
N LYS A 140 -16.37 -26.88 -21.69
CA LYS A 140 -17.01 -27.89 -22.54
C LYS A 140 -18.45 -28.18 -22.08
N ASP A 141 -19.21 -28.99 -22.86
CA ASP A 141 -20.55 -29.38 -22.45
C ASP A 141 -20.50 -30.21 -21.15
N PRO A 142 -21.38 -29.91 -20.18
CA PRO A 142 -21.38 -30.59 -18.91
C PRO A 142 -21.80 -32.05 -19.08
N ASP A 143 -21.20 -32.92 -18.26
CA ASP A 143 -21.73 -34.25 -18.03
C ASP A 143 -23.10 -34.10 -17.34
N HIS A 144 -24.07 -34.95 -17.69
CA HIS A 144 -25.46 -34.87 -17.19
C HIS A 144 -25.62 -35.31 -15.72
N ASN A 145 -24.50 -35.57 -15.03
CA ASN A 145 -24.51 -35.91 -13.59
C ASN A 145 -24.88 -34.69 -12.75
N LYS A 146 -25.93 -34.80 -11.96
CA LYS A 146 -26.39 -33.73 -11.07
C LYS A 146 -25.51 -33.64 -9.82
N THR A 147 -24.29 -33.14 -10.00
CA THR A 147 -23.31 -32.90 -8.91
C THR A 147 -23.23 -31.42 -8.57
N CYS A 148 -22.85 -31.12 -7.34
CA CYS A 148 -22.56 -29.78 -6.87
C CYS A 148 -21.05 -29.61 -6.63
N LEU A 149 -20.50 -28.46 -6.96
CA LEU A 149 -19.11 -28.10 -6.77
C LEU A 149 -19.00 -26.90 -5.81
N TRP A 150 -18.09 -26.97 -4.86
CA TRP A 150 -17.74 -25.84 -4.02
C TRP A 150 -16.22 -25.62 -3.95
N LEU A 151 -15.75 -24.53 -4.51
CA LEU A 151 -14.34 -24.14 -4.48
C LEU A 151 -14.08 -23.16 -3.34
N LEU A 152 -13.62 -23.67 -2.19
CA LEU A 152 -13.24 -22.87 -1.04
C LEU A 152 -11.87 -22.20 -1.24
N GLY A 153 -10.95 -22.89 -1.89
CA GLY A 153 -9.56 -22.45 -2.01
C GLY A 153 -8.92 -22.17 -0.65
N GLY A 154 -8.19 -21.07 -0.53
CA GLY A 154 -7.61 -20.58 0.72
C GLY A 154 -8.48 -19.55 1.46
N SER A 155 -9.69 -19.23 0.97
CA SER A 155 -10.51 -18.16 1.53
C SER A 155 -11.02 -18.48 2.94
N LYS A 156 -10.68 -17.62 3.90
CA LYS A 156 -11.20 -17.68 5.27
C LYS A 156 -12.73 -17.58 5.28
N HIS A 157 -13.30 -16.65 4.50
CA HIS A 157 -14.74 -16.37 4.47
C HIS A 157 -15.56 -17.52 3.88
N LYS A 158 -15.02 -18.23 2.89
CA LYS A 158 -15.66 -19.43 2.36
C LYS A 158 -15.58 -20.61 3.33
N ARG A 159 -14.48 -20.75 4.07
CA ARG A 159 -14.37 -21.77 5.13
C ARG A 159 -15.33 -21.52 6.28
N GLU A 160 -15.49 -20.25 6.71
CA GLU A 160 -16.52 -19.88 7.68
C GLU A 160 -17.93 -20.28 7.20
N ALA A 161 -18.25 -20.06 5.93
CA ALA A 161 -19.51 -20.53 5.34
C ALA A 161 -19.62 -22.06 5.37
N ALA A 162 -18.53 -22.77 5.10
CA ALA A 162 -18.52 -24.24 5.11
C ALA A 162 -18.83 -24.83 6.49
N GLU A 163 -18.41 -24.16 7.57
CA GLU A 163 -18.72 -24.57 8.93
C GLU A 163 -20.24 -24.61 9.23
N HIS A 164 -21.01 -23.78 8.52
CA HIS A 164 -22.47 -23.74 8.65
C HIS A 164 -23.19 -24.64 7.63
N ILE A 165 -22.71 -24.69 6.38
CA ILE A 165 -23.40 -25.36 5.28
C ILE A 165 -23.17 -26.87 5.28
N LEU A 166 -21.95 -27.35 5.53
CA LEU A 166 -21.63 -28.79 5.46
C LEU A 166 -22.42 -29.64 6.48
N PRO A 167 -22.62 -29.21 7.74
CA PRO A 167 -23.48 -29.93 8.68
C PRO A 167 -24.94 -30.07 8.20
N MET A 168 -25.45 -29.06 7.48
CA MET A 168 -26.83 -29.06 6.98
C MET A 168 -27.04 -29.87 5.69
N TRP A 169 -25.97 -30.35 5.01
CA TRP A 169 -26.11 -31.12 3.75
C TRP A 169 -26.81 -32.43 3.99
N GLN A 170 -27.88 -32.74 3.27
CA GLN A 170 -28.73 -33.94 3.48
C GLN A 170 -28.30 -35.08 2.57
N PRO A 171 -28.48 -36.37 3.00
CA PRO A 171 -28.07 -37.53 2.22
C PRO A 171 -28.82 -37.71 0.89
N GLU A 172 -30.04 -37.19 0.79
CA GLU A 172 -30.85 -37.23 -0.43
C GLU A 172 -30.52 -36.17 -1.48
N TRP A 173 -29.66 -35.19 -1.11
CA TRP A 173 -29.26 -34.15 -2.03
C TRP A 173 -28.15 -34.61 -2.98
N PRO A 174 -27.88 -33.88 -4.07
CA PRO A 174 -26.81 -34.22 -5.00
C PRO A 174 -25.46 -34.42 -4.33
N GLU A 175 -24.58 -35.19 -4.96
CA GLU A 175 -23.19 -35.32 -4.50
C GLU A 175 -22.49 -33.96 -4.53
N LEU A 176 -21.86 -33.59 -3.41
CA LEU A 176 -21.14 -32.34 -3.23
C LEU A 176 -19.62 -32.57 -3.20
N HIS A 177 -18.91 -31.98 -4.16
CA HIS A 177 -17.45 -31.93 -4.19
C HIS A 177 -16.93 -30.61 -3.65
N VAL A 178 -16.19 -30.66 -2.54
CA VAL A 178 -15.60 -29.49 -1.87
C VAL A 178 -14.09 -29.52 -2.08
N TYR A 179 -13.54 -28.45 -2.66
CA TYR A 179 -12.10 -28.31 -2.86
C TYR A 179 -11.54 -27.17 -2.00
N THR A 180 -10.52 -27.47 -1.22
CA THR A 180 -9.84 -26.52 -0.32
C THR A 180 -8.33 -26.69 -0.38
N THR A 181 -7.57 -25.62 -0.17
CA THR A 181 -6.09 -25.67 -0.10
C THR A 181 -5.56 -26.04 1.27
N THR A 182 -6.38 -25.92 2.32
CA THR A 182 -6.04 -26.25 3.71
C THR A 182 -7.12 -27.14 4.31
N SER A 183 -6.73 -28.02 5.25
CA SER A 183 -7.68 -28.86 5.96
C SER A 183 -8.75 -28.04 6.66
N LEU A 184 -9.97 -28.55 6.66
CA LEU A 184 -11.06 -28.03 7.49
C LEU A 184 -10.85 -28.43 8.95
N PRO A 185 -11.57 -27.81 9.92
CA PRO A 185 -11.56 -28.30 11.30
C PRO A 185 -11.86 -29.79 11.38
N LEU A 186 -11.11 -30.54 12.19
CA LEU A 186 -11.16 -32.01 12.23
C LEU A 186 -12.58 -32.56 12.46
N LEU A 187 -13.35 -31.94 13.36
CA LEU A 187 -14.72 -32.35 13.64
C LEU A 187 -15.64 -32.14 12.44
N LEU A 188 -15.54 -31.01 11.78
CA LEU A 188 -16.31 -30.68 10.58
C LEU A 188 -15.96 -31.63 9.42
N GLU A 189 -14.68 -31.91 9.22
CA GLU A 189 -14.23 -32.85 8.19
C GLU A 189 -14.70 -34.27 8.46
N ALA A 190 -14.68 -34.72 9.72
CA ALA A 190 -15.18 -36.03 10.12
C ALA A 190 -16.70 -36.14 9.93
N GLU A 191 -17.45 -35.12 10.33
CA GLU A 191 -18.91 -35.06 10.15
C GLU A 191 -19.31 -35.05 8.66
N ALA A 192 -18.63 -34.25 7.85
CA ALA A 192 -18.86 -34.20 6.41
C ALA A 192 -18.51 -35.53 5.71
N LYS A 193 -17.40 -36.15 6.08
CA LYS A 193 -16.98 -37.47 5.54
C LYS A 193 -17.91 -38.62 5.98
N ALA A 194 -18.64 -38.46 7.06
CA ALA A 194 -19.65 -39.44 7.47
C ALA A 194 -20.89 -39.47 6.54
N LYS A 195 -21.01 -38.47 5.65
CA LYS A 195 -22.07 -38.37 4.65
C LYS A 195 -21.57 -38.94 3.32
N ASP A 196 -22.23 -39.97 2.80
CA ASP A 196 -21.80 -40.67 1.58
C ASP A 196 -21.76 -39.74 0.33
N ASN A 197 -22.58 -38.70 0.33
CA ASN A 197 -22.71 -37.75 -0.79
C ASN A 197 -21.86 -36.44 -0.63
N VAL A 198 -20.91 -36.37 0.31
CA VAL A 198 -19.99 -35.24 0.47
C VAL A 198 -18.55 -35.72 0.29
N LYS A 199 -17.85 -35.12 -0.66
CA LYS A 199 -16.45 -35.45 -0.99
C LYS A 199 -15.56 -34.21 -0.77
N ILE A 200 -14.66 -34.29 0.23
CA ILE A 200 -13.73 -33.22 0.55
C ILE A 200 -12.35 -33.52 -0.06
N HIS A 201 -11.84 -32.59 -0.85
CA HIS A 201 -10.55 -32.68 -1.52
C HIS A 201 -9.63 -31.57 -1.02
N VAL A 202 -8.58 -31.95 -0.28
CA VAL A 202 -7.54 -31.01 0.19
C VAL A 202 -6.40 -31.04 -0.81
N LYS A 203 -6.38 -30.10 -1.75
CA LYS A 203 -5.32 -29.95 -2.75
C LYS A 203 -5.32 -28.57 -3.40
N ASP A 204 -4.16 -28.11 -3.87
CA ASP A 204 -4.06 -26.99 -4.78
C ASP A 204 -4.51 -27.42 -6.19
N LEU A 205 -5.35 -26.58 -6.79
CA LEU A 205 -5.83 -26.77 -8.15
C LEU A 205 -5.05 -25.88 -9.12
N THR A 206 -4.55 -26.47 -10.19
CA THR A 206 -4.08 -25.68 -11.33
C THR A 206 -5.25 -24.91 -11.96
N ALA A 207 -4.96 -23.91 -12.79
CA ALA A 207 -6.02 -23.19 -13.53
C ALA A 207 -6.83 -24.16 -14.43
N ASP A 208 -6.16 -25.11 -15.07
CA ASP A 208 -6.79 -26.08 -15.96
C ASP A 208 -7.65 -27.09 -15.19
N ASP A 209 -7.17 -27.59 -14.02
CA ASP A 209 -7.97 -28.45 -13.14
C ASP A 209 -9.25 -27.74 -12.70
N ARG A 210 -9.13 -26.48 -12.26
CA ARG A 210 -10.26 -25.67 -11.83
C ARG A 210 -11.26 -25.46 -12.95
N CYS A 211 -10.82 -25.06 -14.13
CA CYS A 211 -11.70 -24.91 -15.31
C CYS A 211 -12.39 -26.22 -15.67
N SER A 212 -11.68 -27.35 -15.61
CA SER A 212 -12.24 -28.66 -15.89
C SER A 212 -13.33 -29.07 -14.87
N LEU A 213 -13.06 -28.87 -13.58
CA LEU A 213 -14.04 -29.14 -12.53
C LEU A 213 -15.29 -28.28 -12.66
N GLN A 214 -15.12 -26.99 -12.93
CA GLN A 214 -16.21 -26.04 -13.12
C GLN A 214 -17.05 -26.38 -14.37
N ALA A 215 -16.40 -26.78 -15.46
CA ALA A 215 -17.09 -27.19 -16.69
C ALA A 215 -17.96 -28.46 -16.52
N ASN A 216 -17.50 -29.38 -15.67
CA ASN A 216 -18.14 -30.67 -15.47
C ASN A 216 -19.18 -30.67 -14.33
N SER A 217 -19.33 -29.57 -13.61
CA SER A 217 -20.27 -29.46 -12.49
C SER A 217 -21.38 -28.49 -12.82
N PRO A 218 -22.62 -28.97 -13.04
CA PRO A 218 -23.73 -28.12 -13.46
C PRO A 218 -24.29 -27.21 -12.36
N CYS A 219 -23.89 -27.41 -11.10
CA CYS A 219 -24.25 -26.57 -9.95
C CYS A 219 -23.01 -26.16 -9.17
N HIS A 220 -22.83 -24.85 -8.90
CA HIS A 220 -21.76 -24.34 -8.05
C HIS A 220 -22.31 -23.69 -6.80
N LEU A 221 -21.75 -24.05 -5.65
CA LEU A 221 -21.98 -23.33 -4.41
C LEU A 221 -21.02 -22.14 -4.31
N ILE A 222 -21.58 -20.96 -4.04
CA ILE A 222 -20.83 -19.70 -3.95
C ILE A 222 -20.94 -19.06 -2.55
N PHE A 223 -21.33 -19.83 -1.52
CA PHE A 223 -21.46 -19.33 -0.14
C PHE A 223 -20.14 -18.74 0.37
N SER A 224 -20.22 -17.57 0.98
CA SER A 224 -19.11 -16.90 1.63
C SER A 224 -19.62 -16.00 2.75
N ALA A 225 -18.83 -15.84 3.85
CA ALA A 225 -19.18 -14.91 4.90
C ALA A 225 -18.99 -13.43 4.48
N SER A 226 -18.08 -13.16 3.55
CA SER A 226 -17.85 -11.82 2.99
C SER A 226 -17.22 -11.93 1.61
N GLU A 227 -17.57 -11.03 0.69
CA GLU A 227 -17.03 -10.98 -0.67
C GLU A 227 -17.11 -9.56 -1.22
N ALA A 228 -16.00 -9.04 -1.75
CA ALA A 228 -16.00 -7.80 -2.52
C ALA A 228 -16.46 -8.01 -3.97
N LEU A 229 -16.14 -9.17 -4.55
CA LEU A 229 -16.47 -9.50 -5.95
C LEU A 229 -17.13 -10.85 -6.12
N GLY A 230 -16.62 -11.88 -5.41
CA GLY A 230 -17.05 -13.27 -5.61
C GLY A 230 -16.60 -13.84 -6.94
N LEU A 231 -15.29 -13.90 -7.20
CA LEU A 231 -14.72 -14.46 -8.46
C LEU A 231 -15.29 -15.83 -8.81
N SER A 232 -15.51 -16.70 -7.82
CA SER A 232 -16.12 -18.03 -8.04
C SER A 232 -17.52 -17.96 -8.64
N SER A 233 -18.28 -16.92 -8.35
CA SER A 233 -19.60 -16.71 -8.95
C SER A 233 -19.51 -16.33 -10.44
N LEU A 234 -18.54 -15.50 -10.80
CA LEU A 234 -18.27 -15.13 -12.20
C LEU A 234 -17.73 -16.31 -13.01
N GLU A 235 -16.83 -17.08 -12.42
CA GLU A 235 -16.31 -18.29 -13.05
C GLU A 235 -17.41 -19.34 -13.24
N GLY A 236 -18.29 -19.53 -12.23
CA GLY A 236 -19.44 -20.40 -12.32
C GLY A 236 -20.45 -19.94 -13.39
N GLN A 237 -20.66 -18.63 -13.50
CA GLN A 237 -21.47 -18.04 -14.56
C GLN A 237 -20.86 -18.30 -15.95
N ALA A 238 -19.56 -18.12 -16.13
CA ALA A 238 -18.85 -18.43 -17.37
C ALA A 238 -18.90 -19.93 -17.72
N ALA A 239 -18.84 -20.80 -16.71
CA ALA A 239 -19.01 -22.25 -16.87
C ALA A 239 -20.44 -22.63 -17.27
N GLY A 240 -21.40 -21.77 -16.99
CA GLY A 240 -22.83 -22.02 -17.26
C GLY A 240 -23.52 -22.82 -16.18
N ALA A 241 -23.02 -22.76 -14.95
CA ALA A 241 -23.56 -23.51 -13.81
C ALA A 241 -24.78 -22.79 -13.18
N PHE A 242 -25.68 -23.56 -12.59
CA PHE A 242 -26.65 -23.06 -11.62
C PHE A 242 -25.89 -22.62 -10.36
N LEU A 243 -26.14 -21.43 -9.85
CA LEU A 243 -25.42 -20.90 -8.69
C LEU A 243 -26.31 -20.92 -7.45
N ILE A 244 -25.77 -21.42 -6.34
CA ILE A 244 -26.43 -21.39 -5.02
C ILE A 244 -25.51 -20.68 -4.03
N GLY A 245 -26.00 -19.62 -3.40
CA GLY A 245 -25.23 -18.84 -2.43
C GLY A 245 -26.12 -18.12 -1.43
N ASN A 246 -25.49 -17.32 -0.58
CA ASN A 246 -26.19 -16.44 0.37
C ASN A 246 -26.38 -15.03 -0.22
N SER A 247 -27.37 -14.28 0.30
CA SER A 247 -27.75 -12.94 -0.18
C SER A 247 -26.78 -11.86 0.29
N LEU A 248 -25.47 -12.03 0.01
CA LEU A 248 -24.53 -10.92 0.16
C LEU A 248 -24.88 -9.78 -0.81
N PRO A 249 -24.67 -8.51 -0.45
CA PRO A 249 -24.94 -7.38 -1.32
C PRO A 249 -24.32 -7.53 -2.72
N THR A 250 -23.08 -7.96 -2.79
CA THR A 250 -22.36 -8.23 -4.05
C THR A 250 -23.09 -9.24 -4.95
N TYR A 251 -23.67 -10.30 -4.37
CA TYR A 251 -24.41 -11.30 -5.12
C TYR A 251 -25.82 -10.81 -5.45
N SER A 252 -26.51 -10.19 -4.50
CA SER A 252 -27.87 -9.70 -4.68
C SER A 252 -27.95 -8.62 -5.75
N GLU A 253 -27.00 -7.69 -5.79
CA GLU A 253 -26.94 -6.67 -6.85
C GLU A 253 -26.63 -7.25 -8.23
N ARG A 254 -25.74 -8.25 -8.30
CA ARG A 254 -25.33 -8.86 -9.57
C ARG A 254 -26.39 -9.79 -10.16
N PHE A 255 -27.10 -10.52 -9.32
CA PHE A 255 -27.97 -11.63 -9.74
C PHE A 255 -29.46 -11.38 -9.52
N SER A 256 -29.85 -10.13 -9.23
CA SER A 256 -31.25 -9.77 -8.91
C SER A 256 -32.29 -10.22 -9.94
N GLU A 257 -31.90 -10.36 -11.21
CA GLU A 257 -32.81 -10.74 -12.30
C GLU A 257 -32.44 -12.10 -12.95
N ASN A 258 -31.59 -12.89 -12.28
CA ASN A 258 -31.06 -14.13 -12.87
C ASN A 258 -31.74 -15.37 -12.29
N ASN A 259 -32.62 -15.99 -13.06
CA ASN A 259 -33.37 -17.21 -12.67
C ASN A 259 -32.49 -18.48 -12.54
N SER A 260 -31.22 -18.41 -12.89
CA SER A 260 -30.26 -19.51 -12.75
C SER A 260 -29.37 -19.34 -11.51
N VAL A 261 -29.75 -18.44 -10.60
CA VAL A 261 -29.09 -18.19 -9.33
C VAL A 261 -30.13 -18.24 -8.22
N TYR A 262 -29.85 -18.99 -7.19
CA TYR A 262 -30.66 -19.03 -5.96
C TYR A 262 -29.85 -18.47 -4.78
N LEU A 263 -30.32 -17.39 -4.20
CA LEU A 263 -29.68 -16.77 -3.04
C LEU A 263 -30.52 -17.00 -1.79
N THR A 264 -29.98 -17.76 -0.84
CA THR A 264 -30.62 -17.98 0.47
C THR A 264 -30.54 -16.70 1.32
N PRO A 265 -31.47 -16.51 2.27
CA PRO A 265 -31.44 -15.36 3.16
C PRO A 265 -30.12 -15.25 3.94
N SER A 266 -29.63 -14.02 4.12
CA SER A 266 -28.41 -13.70 4.88
C SER A 266 -28.74 -12.95 6.15
N THR A 267 -27.96 -13.21 7.23
CA THR A 267 -27.96 -12.42 8.46
C THR A 267 -26.74 -11.54 8.49
N LEU A 268 -26.88 -10.34 7.93
CA LEU A 268 -25.78 -9.42 7.74
C LEU A 268 -25.45 -8.65 9.02
N VAL A 269 -24.16 -8.57 9.33
CA VAL A 269 -23.62 -7.70 10.37
C VAL A 269 -22.58 -6.78 9.76
N ASP A 270 -22.58 -5.51 10.19
CA ASP A 270 -21.54 -4.56 9.80
C ASP A 270 -20.24 -4.90 10.53
N ASN A 271 -19.14 -4.90 9.81
CA ASN A 271 -17.81 -4.92 10.38
C ASN A 271 -17.04 -3.68 9.89
N LYS A 272 -15.83 -3.44 10.41
CA LYS A 272 -15.01 -2.26 10.08
C LYS A 272 -14.76 -2.07 8.58
N ALA A 273 -14.77 -3.16 7.81
CA ALA A 273 -14.36 -3.19 6.41
C ALA A 273 -15.53 -3.41 5.43
N GLY A 274 -16.72 -3.79 5.90
CA GLY A 274 -17.83 -4.11 5.00
C GLY A 274 -18.96 -4.87 5.71
N VAL A 275 -19.61 -5.78 4.99
CA VAL A 275 -20.69 -6.61 5.52
C VAL A 275 -20.23 -8.05 5.61
N LYS A 276 -20.55 -8.67 6.74
CA LYS A 276 -20.34 -10.09 6.96
C LYS A 276 -21.66 -10.80 7.20
N ASP A 277 -21.88 -11.94 6.52
CA ASP A 277 -22.96 -12.86 6.85
C ASP A 277 -22.52 -13.80 7.97
N THR A 278 -23.37 -13.96 8.97
CA THR A 278 -23.15 -14.86 10.11
C THR A 278 -23.84 -16.21 9.93
N PHE A 279 -24.65 -16.39 8.88
CA PHE A 279 -25.47 -17.58 8.60
C PHE A 279 -26.45 -17.95 9.75
N ALA A 280 -26.67 -17.05 10.70
CA ALA A 280 -27.38 -17.34 11.94
C ALA A 280 -28.85 -17.77 11.72
N ASN A 281 -29.49 -17.32 10.65
CA ASN A 281 -30.90 -17.63 10.35
C ASN A 281 -31.05 -18.60 9.17
N MET A 282 -29.95 -19.13 8.62
CA MET A 282 -30.02 -20.09 7.53
C MET A 282 -30.46 -21.44 8.05
N THR A 283 -31.39 -22.08 7.38
CA THR A 283 -31.97 -23.35 7.76
C THR A 283 -31.78 -24.43 6.68
N VAL A 284 -31.97 -25.70 7.07
CA VAL A 284 -32.00 -26.81 6.11
C VAL A 284 -33.12 -26.60 5.08
N SER A 285 -34.25 -25.99 5.46
CA SER A 285 -35.35 -25.69 4.53
C SER A 285 -34.95 -24.70 3.44
N ASP A 286 -34.13 -23.69 3.77
CA ASP A 286 -33.63 -22.70 2.78
C ASP A 286 -32.72 -23.38 1.76
N LEU A 287 -31.83 -24.26 2.23
CA LEU A 287 -30.95 -25.03 1.36
C LEU A 287 -31.76 -26.05 0.52
N ASN A 288 -32.76 -26.70 1.10
CA ASN A 288 -33.63 -27.64 0.38
C ASN A 288 -34.34 -26.92 -0.77
N ALA A 289 -34.91 -25.75 -0.55
CA ALA A 289 -35.56 -24.96 -1.58
C ALA A 289 -34.58 -24.59 -2.72
N ALA A 290 -33.32 -24.27 -2.38
CA ALA A 290 -32.28 -23.98 -3.38
C ALA A 290 -31.90 -25.21 -4.22
N ILE A 291 -31.78 -26.39 -3.56
CA ILE A 291 -31.49 -27.65 -4.24
C ILE A 291 -32.67 -28.09 -5.12
N GLU A 292 -33.90 -27.96 -4.65
CA GLU A 292 -35.10 -28.24 -5.45
C GLU A 292 -35.18 -27.36 -6.68
N ALA A 293 -34.88 -26.04 -6.55
CA ALA A 293 -34.84 -25.13 -7.68
C ALA A 293 -33.78 -25.54 -8.72
N TYR A 294 -32.60 -25.97 -8.25
CA TYR A 294 -31.57 -26.52 -9.14
C TYR A 294 -32.06 -27.80 -9.82
N LEU A 295 -32.60 -28.75 -9.07
CA LEU A 295 -33.07 -30.04 -9.63
C LEU A 295 -34.19 -29.89 -10.62
N ALA A 296 -35.05 -28.87 -10.46
CA ALA A 296 -36.13 -28.53 -11.39
C ALA A 296 -35.62 -27.79 -12.63
N SER A 297 -34.40 -27.25 -12.61
CA SER A 297 -33.85 -26.46 -13.70
C SER A 297 -33.41 -27.32 -14.89
N ASN A 298 -33.48 -26.73 -16.10
CA ASN A 298 -32.94 -27.34 -17.31
C ASN A 298 -31.49 -26.91 -17.53
N VAL A 299 -30.55 -27.84 -17.39
CA VAL A 299 -29.11 -27.60 -17.47
C VAL A 299 -28.69 -26.86 -18.73
N VAL A 300 -29.27 -27.21 -19.89
CA VAL A 300 -28.92 -26.55 -21.17
C VAL A 300 -29.38 -25.10 -21.22
N THR A 301 -30.58 -24.84 -20.72
CA THR A 301 -31.13 -23.46 -20.62
C THR A 301 -30.32 -22.64 -19.61
N VAL A 302 -29.99 -23.20 -18.44
CA VAL A 302 -29.15 -22.58 -17.44
C VAL A 302 -27.79 -22.20 -18.03
N LYS A 303 -27.13 -23.17 -18.68
CA LYS A 303 -25.81 -22.95 -19.31
C LYS A 303 -25.85 -21.77 -20.29
N LYS A 304 -26.81 -21.77 -21.19
CA LYS A 304 -26.96 -20.70 -22.19
C LYS A 304 -27.19 -19.33 -21.52
N SER A 305 -28.14 -19.26 -20.58
CA SER A 305 -28.47 -18.03 -19.86
C SER A 305 -27.28 -17.46 -19.10
N GLN A 306 -26.56 -18.30 -18.35
CA GLN A 306 -25.41 -17.90 -17.54
C GLN A 306 -24.25 -17.41 -18.41
N GLN A 307 -23.94 -18.15 -19.49
CA GLN A 307 -22.86 -17.78 -20.40
C GLN A 307 -23.14 -16.47 -21.13
N GLU A 308 -24.38 -16.27 -21.59
CA GLU A 308 -24.82 -15.01 -22.21
C GLU A 308 -24.73 -13.83 -21.22
N ALA A 309 -25.14 -14.05 -19.97
CA ALA A 309 -25.03 -13.05 -18.91
C ALA A 309 -23.56 -12.69 -18.62
N PHE A 310 -22.67 -13.69 -18.54
CA PHE A 310 -21.24 -13.47 -18.35
C PHE A 310 -20.63 -12.67 -19.51
N ILE A 311 -20.96 -13.03 -20.77
CA ILE A 311 -20.45 -12.33 -21.96
C ILE A 311 -20.90 -10.86 -21.97
N ARG A 312 -22.17 -10.58 -21.64
CA ARG A 312 -22.67 -9.20 -21.51
C ARG A 312 -21.94 -8.44 -20.41
N GLY A 313 -21.85 -9.02 -19.21
CA GLY A 313 -21.15 -8.40 -18.07
C GLY A 313 -19.68 -8.13 -18.36
N PHE A 314 -18.99 -9.04 -19.08
CA PHE A 314 -17.60 -8.80 -19.51
C PHE A 314 -17.49 -7.66 -20.52
N ALA A 315 -18.45 -7.54 -21.46
CA ALA A 315 -18.47 -6.44 -22.42
C ALA A 315 -18.69 -5.09 -21.70
N GLU A 316 -19.64 -5.03 -20.78
CA GLU A 316 -19.89 -3.83 -19.96
C GLU A 316 -18.67 -3.44 -19.13
N PHE A 317 -18.05 -4.41 -18.46
CA PHE A 317 -16.81 -4.19 -17.72
C PHE A 317 -15.71 -3.61 -18.62
N ARG A 318 -15.47 -4.24 -19.77
CA ARG A 318 -14.48 -3.80 -20.77
C ARG A 318 -14.72 -2.35 -21.18
N ASP A 319 -15.97 -2.01 -21.50
CA ASP A 319 -16.33 -0.69 -22.01
C ASP A 319 -16.24 0.38 -20.91
N CYS A 320 -16.62 0.03 -19.67
CA CYS A 320 -16.41 0.88 -18.51
C CYS A 320 -14.92 1.16 -18.25
N VAL A 321 -14.07 0.11 -18.24
CA VAL A 321 -12.64 0.26 -17.99
C VAL A 321 -11.97 1.10 -19.08
N LYS A 322 -12.29 0.88 -20.35
CA LYS A 322 -11.77 1.70 -21.46
C LYS A 322 -12.25 3.14 -21.35
N GLY A 323 -13.53 3.37 -21.09
CA GLY A 323 -14.10 4.70 -20.93
C GLY A 323 -13.50 5.49 -19.76
N ILE A 324 -13.07 4.81 -18.68
CA ILE A 324 -12.34 5.45 -17.59
C ILE A 324 -10.99 5.98 -18.08
N ILE A 325 -10.21 5.16 -18.79
CA ILE A 325 -8.89 5.57 -19.28
C ILE A 325 -9.00 6.69 -20.31
N GLU A 326 -10.01 6.63 -21.19
CA GLU A 326 -10.26 7.64 -22.22
C GLU A 326 -10.65 9.01 -21.66
N ARG A 327 -11.05 9.12 -20.38
CA ARG A 327 -11.25 10.41 -19.70
C ARG A 327 -9.96 11.19 -19.46
N TYR A 328 -8.81 10.52 -19.53
CA TYR A 328 -7.50 11.09 -19.17
C TYR A 328 -6.49 11.01 -20.33
N PRO A 329 -6.81 11.48 -21.55
CA PRO A 329 -5.96 11.31 -22.73
C PRO A 329 -4.61 12.03 -22.60
N THR A 330 -4.58 13.17 -21.90
CA THR A 330 -3.35 13.94 -21.67
C THR A 330 -2.45 13.32 -20.62
N ALA A 331 -2.99 12.55 -19.69
CA ALA A 331 -2.21 11.91 -18.63
C ALA A 331 -1.27 10.83 -19.19
N LEU A 332 -1.69 10.13 -20.25
CA LEU A 332 -0.88 9.08 -20.89
C LEU A 332 0.37 9.63 -21.59
N SER A 333 0.32 10.88 -22.04
CA SER A 333 1.43 11.51 -22.77
C SER A 333 2.36 12.34 -21.89
N THR A 334 1.96 12.65 -20.66
CA THR A 334 2.70 13.56 -19.79
C THR A 334 2.75 13.02 -18.37
N PRO A 335 3.67 12.08 -18.06
CA PRO A 335 3.92 11.74 -16.65
C PRO A 335 4.25 13.05 -15.93
N ARG A 336 3.75 13.22 -14.68
CA ARG A 336 4.09 14.41 -13.89
C ARG A 336 5.61 14.46 -13.73
N PRO A 337 6.35 15.37 -14.39
CA PRO A 337 7.72 15.56 -14.05
C PRO A 337 7.76 16.26 -12.70
N ILE A 338 8.47 15.69 -11.74
CA ILE A 338 8.96 16.49 -10.63
C ILE A 338 9.97 17.45 -11.27
N LYS A 339 9.66 18.73 -11.26
CA LYS A 339 10.59 19.73 -11.75
C LYS A 339 11.70 19.87 -10.71
N TYR A 340 12.92 19.46 -11.06
CA TYR A 340 14.09 19.81 -10.27
C TYR A 340 14.41 21.29 -10.50
N LEU A 341 14.43 22.06 -9.41
CA LEU A 341 14.70 23.48 -9.44
C LEU A 341 16.16 23.75 -9.79
N SER A 342 16.40 24.74 -10.65
CA SER A 342 17.72 25.27 -10.91
C SER A 342 18.26 26.07 -9.71
N ASP A 343 19.54 26.38 -9.69
CA ASP A 343 20.17 27.12 -8.59
C ASP A 343 19.46 28.45 -8.28
N ASP A 344 19.02 29.15 -9.31
CA ASP A 344 18.32 30.44 -9.17
C ASP A 344 16.91 30.29 -8.58
N GLU A 345 16.24 29.17 -8.85
CA GLU A 345 14.87 28.89 -8.39
C GLU A 345 14.83 28.30 -6.96
N LEU A 346 15.95 27.78 -6.46
CA LEU A 346 16.03 27.22 -5.12
C LEU A 346 15.90 28.31 -4.04
N PRO A 347 15.10 28.11 -2.98
CA PRO A 347 15.02 29.05 -1.86
C PRO A 347 16.22 28.92 -0.93
N ASN A 348 16.34 29.84 0.02
CA ASN A 348 17.16 29.62 1.21
C ASN A 348 16.53 28.53 2.09
N ILE A 349 17.38 27.70 2.70
CA ILE A 349 16.98 26.58 3.56
C ILE A 349 17.73 26.57 4.88
N SER A 350 17.09 26.05 5.92
CA SER A 350 17.74 25.74 7.19
C SER A 350 17.83 24.23 7.38
N VAL A 351 19.04 23.72 7.47
CA VAL A 351 19.35 22.31 7.70
C VAL A 351 19.59 22.11 9.19
N VAL A 352 18.74 21.37 9.89
CA VAL A 352 18.81 21.15 11.33
C VAL A 352 19.44 19.78 11.60
N THR A 353 20.51 19.79 12.42
CA THR A 353 21.23 18.60 12.88
C THR A 353 21.24 18.55 14.41
N LEU A 354 20.95 17.38 14.98
CA LEU A 354 21.00 17.13 16.41
C LEU A 354 22.26 16.35 16.78
N LEU A 355 23.01 16.81 17.76
CA LEU A 355 24.21 16.12 18.25
C LEU A 355 24.03 15.67 19.71
N TYR A 356 24.53 14.45 20.02
CA TYR A 356 24.64 13.94 21.36
C TYR A 356 25.77 12.89 21.44
N ASN A 357 26.91 13.24 22.08
CA ASN A 357 28.07 12.36 22.31
C ASN A 357 28.55 11.61 21.03
N ARG A 358 28.61 12.33 19.89
CA ARG A 358 28.96 11.78 18.58
C ARG A 358 29.91 12.68 17.78
N ARG A 359 30.95 13.21 18.46
CA ARG A 359 31.93 14.13 17.87
C ARG A 359 32.53 13.64 16.51
N LYS A 360 32.80 12.33 16.36
CA LYS A 360 33.36 11.76 15.13
C LYS A 360 32.41 11.91 13.94
N PHE A 361 31.09 11.74 14.15
CA PHE A 361 30.10 11.81 13.09
C PHE A 361 29.84 13.22 12.55
N VAL A 362 30.25 14.25 13.28
CA VAL A 362 30.20 15.64 12.76
C VAL A 362 30.98 15.76 11.45
N ASP A 363 32.05 14.97 11.24
CA ASP A 363 32.82 14.95 10.01
C ASP A 363 31.97 14.43 8.83
N LEU A 364 31.05 13.49 9.06
CA LEU A 364 30.09 13.01 8.05
C LEU A 364 29.04 14.10 7.73
N ALA A 365 28.50 14.78 8.74
CA ALA A 365 27.58 15.90 8.53
C ALA A 365 28.25 17.01 7.70
N ILE A 366 29.51 17.38 8.01
CA ILE A 366 30.30 18.36 7.25
C ILE A 366 30.52 17.85 5.81
N HIS A 367 30.87 16.56 5.64
CA HIS A 367 31.03 15.97 4.31
C HIS A 367 29.74 16.11 3.48
N ASN A 368 28.58 15.80 4.03
CA ASN A 368 27.28 15.94 3.36
C ASN A 368 27.02 17.39 2.92
N LEU A 369 27.33 18.36 3.79
CA LEU A 369 27.18 19.80 3.47
C LEU A 369 28.14 20.27 2.38
N LEU A 370 29.36 19.75 2.33
CA LEU A 370 30.33 20.09 1.28
C LEU A 370 29.96 19.41 -0.04
N ALA A 371 29.50 18.16 0.00
CA ALA A 371 29.18 17.36 -1.19
C ALA A 371 27.85 17.74 -1.84
N THR A 372 26.91 18.38 -1.12
CA THR A 372 25.59 18.70 -1.68
C THR A 372 25.69 19.61 -2.90
N ASP A 373 24.84 19.34 -3.90
CA ASP A 373 24.66 20.17 -5.11
C ASP A 373 23.81 21.44 -4.87
N TYR A 374 23.36 21.65 -3.63
CA TYR A 374 22.62 22.85 -3.24
C TYR A 374 23.56 24.06 -3.12
N PRO A 375 23.18 25.28 -3.62
CA PRO A 375 24.02 26.48 -3.50
C PRO A 375 24.37 26.78 -2.05
N LYS A 376 25.67 26.95 -1.76
CA LYS A 376 26.16 27.09 -0.37
C LYS A 376 25.70 28.38 0.30
N ASP A 377 25.52 29.45 -0.49
CA ASP A 377 25.00 30.74 -0.04
C ASP A 377 23.52 30.72 0.34
N LYS A 378 22.82 29.63 -0.01
CA LYS A 378 21.40 29.39 0.32
C LYS A 378 21.21 28.42 1.48
N ILE A 379 22.28 27.94 2.13
CA ILE A 379 22.22 27.00 3.24
C ILE A 379 22.56 27.67 4.55
N GLU A 380 21.66 27.56 5.52
CA GLU A 380 21.92 27.73 6.94
C GLU A 380 22.00 26.36 7.60
N TRP A 381 23.12 26.04 8.27
CA TRP A 381 23.25 24.84 9.09
C TRP A 381 23.03 25.15 10.56
N VAL A 382 21.96 24.62 11.14
CA VAL A 382 21.57 24.80 12.54
C VAL A 382 21.89 23.53 13.33
N VAL A 383 22.86 23.63 14.23
CA VAL A 383 23.33 22.49 15.04
C VAL A 383 22.87 22.66 16.47
N VAL A 384 22.13 21.67 16.99
CA VAL A 384 21.67 21.63 18.39
C VAL A 384 22.41 20.51 19.11
N GLU A 385 23.23 20.85 20.08
CA GLU A 385 24.05 19.89 20.82
C GLU A 385 23.74 19.89 22.32
N ASP A 386 23.50 18.69 22.88
CA ASP A 386 23.32 18.45 24.30
C ASP A 386 24.28 17.38 24.85
N SER A 387 25.47 17.26 24.25
CA SER A 387 26.52 16.32 24.69
C SER A 387 26.92 16.58 26.13
N ASP A 388 26.91 15.55 26.97
CA ASP A 388 27.26 15.57 28.38
C ASP A 388 28.69 15.03 28.66
N ILE A 389 29.32 14.41 27.65
CA ILE A 389 30.72 13.98 27.70
C ILE A 389 31.58 15.04 27.02
N THR A 390 32.49 15.67 27.77
CA THR A 390 33.30 16.79 27.28
C THR A 390 34.11 16.45 26.03
N GLU A 391 34.66 15.24 25.94
CA GLU A 391 35.48 14.74 24.85
C GLU A 391 34.66 14.48 23.56
N GLU A 392 33.35 14.27 23.71
CA GLU A 392 32.43 14.06 22.63
C GLU A 392 31.70 15.33 22.15
N GLN A 393 31.93 16.47 22.82
CA GLN A 393 31.41 17.77 22.37
C GLN A 393 32.08 18.20 21.06
N ALA A 394 31.28 18.76 20.15
CA ALA A 394 31.72 19.10 18.78
C ALA A 394 31.74 20.60 18.49
N ALA A 395 31.52 21.45 19.49
CA ALA A 395 31.47 22.91 19.37
C ALA A 395 32.64 23.51 18.55
N ASP A 396 33.86 23.08 18.87
CA ASP A 396 35.07 23.56 18.17
C ASP A 396 35.10 23.21 16.68
N LYS A 397 34.70 21.97 16.32
CA LYS A 397 34.61 21.53 14.91
C LYS A 397 33.54 22.33 14.16
N VAL A 398 32.33 22.45 14.72
CA VAL A 398 31.21 23.16 14.09
C VAL A 398 31.54 24.66 13.94
N ILE A 399 32.08 25.30 14.96
CA ILE A 399 32.45 26.72 14.91
C ILE A 399 33.60 26.96 13.92
N LYS A 400 34.60 26.08 13.91
CA LYS A 400 35.69 26.15 12.92
C LYS A 400 35.15 26.04 11.51
N PHE A 401 34.33 25.03 11.24
CA PHE A 401 33.70 24.86 9.93
C PHE A 401 32.89 26.10 9.52
N GLY A 402 32.11 26.67 10.44
CA GLY A 402 31.34 27.89 10.16
C GLY A 402 32.19 29.10 9.75
N ARG A 403 33.42 29.20 10.27
CA ARG A 403 34.36 30.27 9.86
C ARG A 403 34.98 30.02 8.48
N GLU A 404 35.16 28.77 8.10
CA GLU A 404 35.86 28.33 6.89
C GLU A 404 34.92 28.08 5.70
N SER A 405 33.61 27.89 5.95
CA SER A 405 32.62 27.43 4.95
C SER A 405 31.84 28.54 4.25
N ALA A 406 32.21 29.80 4.43
CA ALA A 406 31.52 30.89 3.71
C ALA A 406 31.42 30.59 2.21
N PRO A 407 30.27 30.84 1.58
CA PRO A 407 29.11 31.62 2.04
C PRO A 407 28.03 30.83 2.85
N LEU A 408 28.23 29.54 3.16
CA LEU A 408 27.31 28.78 3.99
C LEU A 408 27.30 29.36 5.42
N SER A 409 26.10 29.58 5.99
CA SER A 409 25.98 30.07 7.36
C SER A 409 25.82 28.94 8.37
N VAL A 410 26.40 29.08 9.57
CA VAL A 410 26.34 28.05 10.62
C VAL A 410 25.89 28.68 11.94
N SER A 411 24.87 28.10 12.55
CA SER A 411 24.34 28.43 13.88
C SER A 411 24.54 27.25 14.82
N TYR A 412 25.40 27.42 15.84
CA TYR A 412 25.63 26.41 16.87
C TYR A 412 24.88 26.77 18.16
N ILE A 413 24.06 25.83 18.66
CA ILE A 413 23.17 26.01 19.79
C ILE A 413 23.50 24.95 20.86
N PRO A 414 24.28 25.28 21.88
CA PRO A 414 24.47 24.41 23.03
C PRO A 414 23.19 24.39 23.89
N VAL A 415 22.67 23.21 24.17
CA VAL A 415 21.54 23.03 25.08
C VAL A 415 22.09 22.43 26.37
N PRO A 416 21.86 23.04 27.52
CA PRO A 416 22.35 22.49 28.79
C PRO A 416 21.76 21.09 29.02
N SER A 417 22.60 20.09 29.16
CA SER A 417 22.23 18.77 29.66
C SER A 417 22.72 18.58 31.07
N SER A 418 21.96 17.91 31.91
CA SER A 418 22.42 17.45 33.21
C SER A 418 22.42 15.93 33.22
N PHE A 419 23.34 15.33 33.94
CA PHE A 419 23.45 13.87 34.14
C PHE A 419 22.15 13.21 34.61
N LYS A 420 21.17 14.00 35.08
CA LYS A 420 19.87 13.55 35.59
C LYS A 420 18.70 13.80 34.64
N ILE A 421 18.83 14.72 33.67
CA ILE A 421 17.73 15.10 32.75
C ILE A 421 18.31 15.25 31.36
N ARG A 422 18.04 14.23 30.52
CA ARG A 422 18.36 14.27 29.09
C ARG A 422 17.27 15.04 28.34
N ASN A 423 17.68 15.93 27.44
CA ASN A 423 16.74 16.61 26.56
C ASN A 423 16.11 15.62 25.58
N THR A 424 14.81 15.73 25.37
CA THR A 424 14.12 14.88 24.40
C THR A 424 14.50 15.25 22.96
N ILE A 425 14.41 14.29 22.04
CA ILE A 425 14.67 14.55 20.62
C ILE A 425 13.69 15.58 20.09
N GLY A 426 12.40 15.48 20.43
CA GLY A 426 11.38 16.44 20.02
C GLY A 426 11.67 17.87 20.49
N MET A 427 12.12 18.05 21.76
CA MET A 427 12.53 19.36 22.28
C MET A 427 13.71 19.93 21.48
N LYS A 428 14.73 19.12 21.17
CA LYS A 428 15.89 19.57 20.39
C LYS A 428 15.50 19.95 18.94
N ARG A 429 14.62 19.16 18.30
CA ARG A 429 14.06 19.52 16.98
C ARG A 429 13.34 20.86 17.03
N ASN A 430 12.44 21.06 18.01
CA ASN A 430 11.75 22.35 18.22
C ASN A 430 12.73 23.50 18.42
N THR A 431 13.76 23.32 19.24
CA THR A 431 14.80 24.33 19.47
C THR A 431 15.53 24.71 18.19
N GLY A 432 15.94 23.73 17.39
CA GLY A 432 16.61 23.97 16.10
C GLY A 432 15.72 24.71 15.11
N ILE A 433 14.47 24.28 14.95
CA ILE A 433 13.50 24.91 14.03
C ILE A 433 13.18 26.35 14.49
N GLN A 434 13.01 26.58 15.78
CA GLN A 434 12.74 27.91 16.31
C GLN A 434 13.87 28.89 15.96
N ARG A 435 15.13 28.43 16.01
CA ARG A 435 16.32 29.22 15.71
C ARG A 435 16.61 29.37 14.22
N ALA A 436 16.08 28.49 13.40
CA ALA A 436 16.22 28.54 11.95
C ALA A 436 15.66 29.85 11.37
N GLN A 437 16.37 30.44 10.42
CA GLN A 437 16.02 31.74 9.82
C GLN A 437 15.18 31.61 8.55
N ASN A 438 15.18 30.44 7.92
CA ASN A 438 14.53 30.23 6.62
C ASN A 438 13.18 29.50 6.77
N ASP A 439 12.32 29.70 5.78
CA ASP A 439 10.97 29.12 5.74
C ASP A 439 10.94 27.62 5.43
N VAL A 440 11.99 27.13 4.78
CA VAL A 440 12.11 25.72 4.42
C VAL A 440 13.11 25.04 5.35
N ILE A 441 12.62 24.08 6.12
CA ILE A 441 13.40 23.30 7.09
C ILE A 441 13.68 21.91 6.54
N LEU A 442 14.93 21.47 6.68
CA LEU A 442 15.34 20.10 6.39
C LEU A 442 16.00 19.49 7.64
N PHE A 443 15.73 18.21 7.90
CA PHE A 443 16.55 17.48 8.84
C PHE A 443 17.70 16.76 8.14
N MET A 444 18.83 16.73 8.84
CA MET A 444 20.03 15.99 8.48
C MET A 444 20.63 15.43 9.76
N ASP A 445 20.45 14.14 10.00
CA ASP A 445 21.08 13.50 11.16
C ASP A 445 22.60 13.43 10.95
N ASP A 446 23.35 13.53 12.04
CA ASP A 446 24.82 13.63 12.03
C ASP A 446 25.50 12.36 11.55
N ASP A 447 24.85 11.21 11.75
CA ASP A 447 25.36 9.86 11.54
C ASP A 447 24.88 9.20 10.24
N ASP A 448 24.15 9.92 9.37
CA ASP A 448 23.62 9.39 8.10
C ASP A 448 24.28 10.05 6.88
N HIS A 449 24.37 9.29 5.78
CA HIS A 449 24.87 9.84 4.51
C HIS A 449 23.73 10.38 3.65
N TYR A 450 23.88 11.63 3.21
CA TYR A 450 22.96 12.30 2.30
C TYR A 450 23.64 12.49 0.94
N PRO A 451 23.21 11.78 -0.11
CA PRO A 451 23.74 11.96 -1.46
C PRO A 451 23.68 13.41 -1.93
N PRO A 452 24.57 13.86 -2.83
CA PRO A 452 24.68 15.27 -3.23
C PRO A 452 23.36 15.93 -3.63
N SER A 453 22.48 15.22 -4.32
CA SER A 453 21.18 15.75 -4.76
C SER A 453 20.06 15.71 -3.71
N SER A 454 20.33 15.21 -2.50
CA SER A 454 19.31 14.98 -1.47
C SER A 454 18.51 16.22 -1.10
N PHE A 455 19.18 17.34 -0.83
CA PHE A 455 18.51 18.59 -0.44
C PHE A 455 17.67 19.14 -1.59
N ARG A 456 18.26 19.26 -2.78
CA ARG A 456 17.57 19.72 -3.98
C ARG A 456 16.33 18.88 -4.30
N ARG A 457 16.42 17.55 -4.20
CA ARG A 457 15.30 16.65 -4.44
C ARG A 457 14.15 16.87 -3.45
N ARG A 458 14.45 16.95 -2.17
CA ARG A 458 13.44 17.22 -1.13
C ARG A 458 12.77 18.56 -1.32
N VAL A 459 13.55 19.63 -1.52
CA VAL A 459 13.04 20.98 -1.74
C VAL A 459 12.24 21.09 -3.02
N SER A 460 12.75 20.54 -4.14
CA SER A 460 12.03 20.57 -5.42
C SER A 460 10.66 19.86 -5.31
N ASN A 461 10.59 18.71 -4.64
CA ASN A 461 9.32 18.04 -4.40
C ASN A 461 8.38 18.86 -3.52
N LEU A 462 8.87 19.47 -2.44
CA LEU A 462 8.07 20.32 -1.57
C LEU A 462 7.44 21.49 -2.35
N LEU A 463 8.22 22.16 -3.21
CA LEU A 463 7.77 23.38 -3.87
C LEU A 463 7.01 23.15 -5.19
N THR A 464 7.37 22.11 -5.95
CA THR A 464 6.84 21.94 -7.31
C THR A 464 5.80 20.83 -7.45
N HIS A 465 5.67 19.97 -6.45
CA HIS A 465 4.70 18.88 -6.52
C HIS A 465 3.27 19.41 -6.66
N SER A 466 2.52 18.83 -7.60
CA SER A 466 1.15 19.30 -7.93
C SER A 466 0.16 19.18 -6.76
N TRP A 467 0.45 18.34 -5.76
CA TRP A 467 -0.35 18.24 -4.54
C TRP A 467 -0.08 19.37 -3.54
N LYS A 468 0.89 20.25 -3.82
CA LYS A 468 1.28 21.37 -2.93
C LYS A 468 1.44 20.91 -1.47
N PRO A 469 2.30 19.94 -1.20
CA PRO A 469 2.47 19.40 0.14
C PRO A 469 2.98 20.48 1.10
N ARG A 470 2.77 20.26 2.40
CA ARG A 470 3.39 21.06 3.47
C ARG A 470 4.67 20.42 3.96
N ALA A 471 4.84 19.11 3.71
CA ALA A 471 6.03 18.36 4.04
C ALA A 471 6.29 17.24 3.01
N VAL A 472 7.53 16.81 2.91
CA VAL A 472 7.96 15.61 2.18
C VAL A 472 8.85 14.76 3.07
N ALA A 473 8.76 13.43 2.95
CA ALA A 473 9.56 12.49 3.72
C ALA A 473 9.64 11.13 3.01
N CYS A 474 10.59 10.27 3.42
CA CYS A 474 10.62 8.86 3.03
C CYS A 474 10.04 7.99 4.14
N THR A 475 9.40 6.89 3.77
CA THR A 475 9.05 5.80 4.68
C THR A 475 9.99 4.61 4.50
N THR A 476 10.36 4.31 3.28
CA THR A 476 11.42 3.36 2.97
C THR A 476 12.77 4.06 2.99
N ILE A 477 13.78 3.45 3.60
CA ILE A 477 15.13 3.99 3.68
C ILE A 477 16.18 2.97 3.28
N ALA A 478 17.19 3.42 2.56
CA ALA A 478 18.42 2.68 2.33
C ALA A 478 19.24 2.65 3.62
N CYS A 479 19.81 1.52 3.96
CA CYS A 479 20.60 1.35 5.18
C CYS A 479 21.96 0.69 4.88
N TYR A 480 22.96 1.05 5.66
CA TYR A 480 24.26 0.39 5.66
C TYR A 480 24.77 0.19 7.10
N ASP A 481 25.13 -1.04 7.42
CA ASP A 481 25.67 -1.40 8.75
C ASP A 481 27.19 -1.26 8.75
N LEU A 482 27.70 -0.27 9.45
CA LEU A 482 29.14 0.00 9.57
C LEU A 482 29.90 -1.06 10.36
N MET A 483 29.21 -1.85 11.20
CA MET A 483 29.84 -2.90 11.99
C MET A 483 29.94 -4.22 11.21
N LYS A 484 29.00 -4.48 10.31
CA LYS A 484 28.90 -5.74 9.56
C LYS A 484 29.26 -5.61 8.09
N GLY A 485 29.35 -4.38 7.56
CA GLY A 485 29.59 -4.13 6.14
C GLY A 485 28.42 -4.61 5.23
N THR A 486 27.18 -4.54 5.70
CA THR A 486 26.02 -5.05 4.96
C THR A 486 25.04 -3.94 4.62
N SER A 487 24.48 -4.02 3.42
CA SER A 487 23.43 -3.10 2.94
C SER A 487 22.05 -3.71 3.08
N ALA A 488 21.06 -2.87 3.35
CA ALA A 488 19.65 -3.26 3.43
C ALA A 488 18.73 -2.14 2.96
N VAL A 489 17.50 -2.50 2.64
CA VAL A 489 16.39 -1.55 2.47
C VAL A 489 15.37 -1.83 3.56
N ASN A 490 15.08 -0.84 4.37
CA ASN A 490 14.06 -0.90 5.41
C ASN A 490 12.76 -0.29 4.88
N THR A 491 11.73 -1.13 4.76
CA THR A 491 10.36 -0.72 4.41
C THR A 491 9.45 -1.09 5.58
N PRO A 492 8.85 -0.12 6.27
CA PRO A 492 7.89 -0.40 7.32
C PRO A 492 6.66 -1.13 6.77
N PRO A 493 5.95 -1.91 7.62
CA PRO A 493 4.69 -2.53 7.23
C PRO A 493 3.72 -1.51 6.62
N TRP A 494 3.11 -1.88 5.52
CA TRP A 494 2.26 -0.99 4.69
C TRP A 494 0.85 -0.78 5.26
N ASP A 495 0.40 -1.63 6.17
CA ASP A 495 -0.85 -1.51 6.94
C ASP A 495 -0.78 -0.46 8.06
N LEU A 496 0.43 0.00 8.43
CA LEU A 496 0.61 1.07 9.39
C LEU A 496 0.25 2.45 8.80
N PRO A 497 -0.29 3.38 9.60
CA PRO A 497 -0.52 4.75 9.16
C PRO A 497 0.81 5.45 8.82
N LEU A 498 0.75 6.44 7.91
CA LEU A 498 1.95 7.17 7.45
C LEU A 498 2.80 7.69 8.59
N ARG A 499 2.17 8.26 9.64
CA ARG A 499 2.86 8.84 10.80
C ARG A 499 3.77 7.85 11.55
N GLN A 500 3.47 6.55 11.50
CA GLN A 500 4.28 5.47 12.11
C GLN A 500 5.34 4.91 11.17
N ARG A 501 5.36 5.36 9.93
CA ARG A 501 6.21 4.81 8.88
C ARG A 501 7.31 5.76 8.42
N ILE A 502 7.19 7.06 8.68
CA ILE A 502 8.16 8.05 8.21
C ILE A 502 9.53 7.89 8.89
N SER A 503 10.57 8.26 8.15
CA SER A 503 11.90 8.51 8.71
C SER A 503 12.06 10.01 8.91
N GLU A 504 12.14 10.45 10.16
CA GLU A 504 12.25 11.86 10.53
C GLU A 504 13.50 12.51 9.94
N ALA A 505 14.59 11.75 9.79
CA ALA A 505 15.84 12.18 9.17
C ALA A 505 15.68 12.68 7.72
N THR A 506 14.57 12.30 7.06
CA THR A 506 14.28 12.68 5.67
C THR A 506 13.32 13.85 5.52
N LEU A 507 12.73 14.33 6.63
CA LEU A 507 11.76 15.40 6.60
C LEU A 507 12.32 16.69 5.98
N CYS A 508 11.49 17.28 5.11
CA CYS A 508 11.65 18.64 4.60
C CYS A 508 10.27 19.28 4.57
N PHE A 509 10.10 20.44 5.19
CA PHE A 509 8.79 21.05 5.41
C PHE A 509 8.87 22.56 5.57
N TYR A 510 7.71 23.25 5.47
CA TYR A 510 7.62 24.68 5.75
C TYR A 510 7.63 24.95 7.25
N LYS A 511 8.41 25.94 7.72
CA LYS A 511 8.46 26.36 9.12
C LYS A 511 7.08 26.72 9.66
N SER A 512 6.23 27.39 8.85
CA SER A 512 4.85 27.70 9.20
C SER A 512 3.98 26.46 9.50
N TRP A 513 4.30 25.30 8.95
CA TRP A 513 3.61 24.06 9.25
C TRP A 513 3.99 23.52 10.64
N TRP A 514 5.25 23.68 11.04
CA TRP A 514 5.70 23.40 12.39
C TRP A 514 5.12 24.40 13.41
N GLU A 515 5.01 25.68 13.10
CA GLU A 515 4.42 26.70 13.97
C GLU A 515 2.98 26.37 14.36
N ALA A 516 2.22 25.74 13.48
CA ALA A 516 0.85 25.29 13.75
C ALA A 516 0.81 24.10 14.75
N LYS A 517 1.80 23.23 14.75
CA LYS A 517 1.94 22.06 15.65
C LYS A 517 3.39 21.62 15.69
N GLY A 518 4.07 21.85 16.81
CA GLY A 518 5.44 21.42 17.02
C GLY A 518 5.59 19.92 17.27
N PHE A 519 6.83 19.46 17.39
CA PHE A 519 7.13 18.09 17.79
C PHE A 519 6.77 17.89 19.27
N PRO A 520 6.18 16.71 19.63
CA PRO A 520 6.01 16.37 21.04
C PRO A 520 7.38 16.20 21.72
N GLU A 521 7.45 16.54 22.99
CA GLU A 521 8.70 16.44 23.78
C GLU A 521 8.97 15.00 24.21
N VAL A 522 9.21 14.12 23.26
CA VAL A 522 9.54 12.70 23.43
C VAL A 522 10.87 12.36 22.75
N SER A 523 11.49 11.25 23.14
CA SER A 523 12.79 10.80 22.59
C SER A 523 12.68 9.64 21.60
N MET A 524 11.47 9.17 21.32
CA MET A 524 11.20 8.15 20.30
C MET A 524 9.86 8.43 19.64
N ALA A 525 9.80 8.18 18.32
CA ALA A 525 8.59 8.37 17.51
C ALA A 525 8.01 9.80 17.61
N GLU A 526 8.88 10.81 17.77
CA GLU A 526 8.46 12.21 17.81
C GLU A 526 7.78 12.67 16.50
N GLY A 527 8.14 12.02 15.39
CA GLY A 527 7.50 12.22 14.08
C GLY A 527 6.04 11.75 14.06
N GLU A 528 5.70 10.69 14.80
CA GLU A 528 4.32 10.20 14.85
C GLU A 528 3.37 11.29 15.38
N GLY A 529 3.65 11.84 16.55
CA GLY A 529 2.83 12.91 17.12
C GLY A 529 2.88 14.20 16.30
N PHE A 530 4.00 14.50 15.64
CA PHE A 530 4.12 15.66 14.76
C PHE A 530 3.24 15.55 13.53
N LEU A 531 3.08 14.35 12.94
CA LEU A 531 2.27 14.11 11.75
C LEU A 531 0.80 13.80 12.04
N GLU A 532 0.46 13.41 13.25
CA GLU A 532 -0.89 13.00 13.59
C GLU A 532 -1.96 14.02 13.17
N GLY A 533 -2.93 13.57 12.35
CA GLY A 533 -3.99 14.39 11.78
C GLY A 533 -3.56 15.28 10.60
N ARG A 534 -2.31 15.17 10.12
CA ARG A 534 -1.75 15.96 9.01
C ARG A 534 -1.10 15.11 7.93
N GLU A 535 -1.37 13.81 7.90
CA GLU A 535 -0.77 12.86 6.97
C GLU A 535 -1.06 13.22 5.50
N THR A 536 -2.20 13.85 5.25
CA THR A 536 -2.59 14.32 3.90
C THR A 536 -1.72 15.45 3.37
N ASP A 537 -1.01 16.18 4.25
CA ASP A 537 -0.11 17.27 3.87
C ASP A 537 1.26 16.77 3.40
N VAL A 538 1.53 15.48 3.55
CA VAL A 538 2.84 14.89 3.28
C VAL A 538 2.85 14.19 1.91
N VAL A 539 3.93 14.41 1.15
CA VAL A 539 4.27 13.61 -0.02
C VAL A 539 5.40 12.66 0.32
N GLU A 540 5.19 11.39 0.05
CA GLU A 540 6.19 10.36 0.26
C GLU A 540 7.16 10.30 -0.91
N LEU A 541 8.46 10.35 -0.60
CA LEU A 541 9.55 10.29 -1.57
C LEU A 541 10.17 8.90 -1.64
N GLN A 542 10.69 8.56 -2.81
CA GLN A 542 11.57 7.40 -2.98
C GLN A 542 12.91 7.66 -2.25
N PRO A 543 13.48 6.65 -1.57
CA PRO A 543 14.72 6.80 -0.82
C PRO A 543 15.95 7.02 -1.68
N GLN A 544 15.87 6.69 -2.99
CA GLN A 544 16.98 6.84 -3.91
C GLN A 544 17.44 8.30 -3.98
N GLN A 545 18.73 8.52 -3.72
CA GLN A 545 19.32 9.84 -3.69
C GLN A 545 18.80 10.78 -2.59
N ILE A 546 18.17 10.25 -1.54
CA ILE A 546 17.73 11.03 -0.37
C ILE A 546 18.60 10.72 0.83
N ILE A 547 18.74 9.46 1.22
CA ILE A 547 19.47 9.04 2.41
C ILE A 547 20.02 7.62 2.25
N VAL A 548 21.20 7.39 2.83
CA VAL A 548 21.66 6.06 3.24
C VAL A 548 21.91 6.12 4.75
N ALA A 549 21.02 5.51 5.50
CA ALA A 549 21.07 5.54 6.95
C ALA A 549 22.12 4.56 7.47
N MET A 550 23.03 5.05 8.33
CA MET A 550 24.12 4.23 8.87
C MET A 550 23.68 3.55 10.17
N SER A 551 23.97 2.25 10.28
CA SER A 551 23.77 1.49 11.51
C SER A 551 25.10 1.28 12.22
N HIS A 552 25.17 1.63 13.51
CA HIS A 552 26.36 1.50 14.35
C HIS A 552 25.97 1.42 15.84
N SER A 553 26.93 1.14 16.71
CA SER A 553 26.71 0.91 18.15
C SER A 553 26.16 2.14 18.92
N LYS A 554 26.34 3.35 18.40
CA LYS A 554 25.87 4.60 19.03
C LYS A 554 24.50 5.08 18.50
N ASN A 555 23.78 4.31 17.65
CA ASN A 555 22.43 4.68 17.22
C ASN A 555 21.46 4.70 18.40
N SER A 556 20.57 5.68 18.44
CA SER A 556 19.51 5.77 19.45
C SER A 556 18.31 4.85 19.14
N SER A 557 18.14 4.44 17.89
CA SER A 557 17.12 3.49 17.45
C SER A 557 17.75 2.26 16.80
N SER A 558 17.22 1.07 17.09
CA SER A 558 17.68 -0.17 16.46
C SER A 558 17.13 -0.28 15.04
N ARG A 559 17.99 -0.18 14.03
CA ARG A 559 17.64 -0.52 12.67
C ARG A 559 17.83 -2.03 12.46
N ARG A 560 16.79 -2.72 11.96
CA ARG A 560 16.87 -4.15 11.68
C ARG A 560 17.57 -4.36 10.33
N ILE A 561 18.89 -4.56 10.37
CA ILE A 561 19.64 -4.98 9.19
C ILE A 561 19.83 -6.49 9.30
N PRO A 562 19.36 -7.30 8.33
CA PRO A 562 19.55 -8.74 8.33
C PRO A 562 21.04 -9.10 8.46
N ALA A 563 21.33 -10.22 9.13
CA ALA A 563 22.67 -10.78 9.10
C ALA A 563 22.97 -11.16 7.64
N GLY A 564 23.94 -10.47 7.03
CA GLY A 564 24.44 -10.83 5.71
C GLY A 564 25.19 -12.17 5.76
N PRO A 565 25.40 -12.84 4.62
CA PRO A 565 26.28 -13.99 4.55
C PRO A 565 27.66 -13.57 5.06
N SER A 566 28.31 -14.45 5.82
CA SER A 566 29.71 -14.28 6.27
C SER A 566 30.61 -14.09 5.05
N GLY A 567 31.05 -12.87 4.78
CA GLY A 567 31.81 -12.52 3.60
C GLY A 567 32.36 -11.10 3.65
N LYS A 568 33.08 -10.70 2.62
CA LYS A 568 33.63 -9.35 2.50
C LYS A 568 32.51 -8.30 2.59
N PRO A 569 32.77 -7.13 3.23
CA PRO A 569 31.83 -6.02 3.23
C PRO A 569 31.33 -5.73 1.82
N SER A 570 30.00 -5.71 1.62
CA SER A 570 29.38 -5.42 0.33
C SER A 570 28.46 -4.22 0.46
N CYS A 571 28.78 -3.16 -0.29
CA CYS A 571 27.95 -1.98 -0.36
C CYS A 571 27.37 -1.84 -1.76
N PHE A 572 26.07 -2.08 -1.92
CA PHE A 572 25.39 -1.90 -3.20
C PHE A 572 24.86 -0.46 -3.43
N TRP A 573 25.21 0.47 -2.54
CA TRP A 573 24.84 1.89 -2.70
C TRP A 573 25.82 2.67 -3.59
N GLY A 574 26.87 2.01 -4.09
CA GLY A 574 27.83 2.61 -5.02
C GLY A 574 28.83 3.56 -4.36
N PHE A 575 29.14 3.38 -3.08
CA PHE A 575 30.16 4.15 -2.40
C PHE A 575 31.55 3.84 -2.96
N PRO A 576 32.37 4.88 -3.27
CA PRO A 576 33.77 4.69 -3.59
C PRO A 576 34.52 3.96 -2.47
N PRO A 577 35.51 3.10 -2.77
CA PRO A 577 36.22 2.33 -1.75
C PRO A 577 36.86 3.20 -0.64
N GLU A 578 37.44 4.34 -1.00
CA GLU A 578 38.06 5.26 -0.02
C GLU A 578 37.00 5.88 0.89
N PHE A 579 35.83 6.22 0.35
CA PHE A 579 34.71 6.76 1.14
C PHE A 579 34.17 5.69 2.08
N LEU A 580 34.01 4.46 1.60
CA LEU A 580 33.58 3.33 2.42
C LEU A 580 34.55 3.07 3.57
N LYS A 581 35.84 3.02 3.29
CA LYS A 581 36.89 2.86 4.30
C LYS A 581 36.87 3.98 5.34
N TRP A 582 36.67 5.22 4.90
CA TRP A 582 36.56 6.37 5.78
C TRP A 582 35.32 6.27 6.70
N LEU A 583 34.17 5.86 6.17
CA LEU A 583 32.94 5.65 6.96
C LEU A 583 33.15 4.60 8.06
N HIS A 584 33.78 3.47 7.75
CA HIS A 584 34.12 2.45 8.75
C HIS A 584 35.08 2.98 9.82
N GLY A 585 36.00 3.87 9.45
CA GLY A 585 36.91 4.56 10.38
C GLY A 585 36.19 5.42 11.42
N LEU A 586 34.96 5.91 11.13
CA LEU A 586 34.17 6.68 12.12
C LEU A 586 33.73 5.81 13.33
N VAL A 587 33.70 4.51 13.17
CA VAL A 587 33.30 3.52 14.20
C VAL A 587 34.47 2.62 14.62
N ASP A 588 35.70 2.97 14.24
CA ASP A 588 36.93 2.22 14.56
C ASP A 588 36.90 0.77 14.00
N VAL A 589 36.27 0.55 12.86
CA VAL A 589 36.23 -0.73 12.14
C VAL A 589 37.14 -0.63 10.93
N GLU A 590 38.13 -1.51 10.85
CA GLU A 590 38.97 -1.64 9.65
C GLU A 590 38.31 -2.61 8.65
N ILE A 591 38.23 -2.21 7.38
CA ILE A 591 37.84 -3.06 6.26
C ILE A 591 39.01 -3.17 5.29
N GLU A 592 39.28 -4.39 4.82
CA GLU A 592 40.32 -4.66 3.84
C GLU A 592 39.96 -4.15 2.42
#